data_e83453adc765afa1d1aa197a0a70c5a8
#
_entry.id   e83453adc765afa1d1aa197a0a70c5a8
#
_cell.length_a   1.000
_cell.length_b   1.000
_cell.length_c   1.000
_cell.angle_alpha   90.00
_cell.angle_beta   90.00
_cell.angle_gamma   90.00
#
_symmetry.space_group_name_H-M   'P 1'
#
loop_
_entity.id
_entity.type
_entity.pdbx_description
1 polymer ?
#
loop_
_entity_poly.entity_id
_entity_poly.type
_entity_poly.pdbx_seq_one_letter_code
_entity_poly.pdbx_strand_id
1 'polypeptide(L)'
;LRMATDSDRRTVEQNKKRESEAFDICEKKIAAHGLEMKLVNVSASFDGNKIVFYFTADGRVDFRELVRDLAGVFRARIELRQIGVRDEAKMIGGLGICGRPFCCSQFLDGFLPVSIKMAKTQNLSLNPTKISGTCGRLMCCLKYEQNVYEDAAKRMPKAESFVQTPDGPGNVKSVDLLRETVKVSLDSAPEPLKCYHNCEVCVLRNGKGSREGIAIPERPARYVEPKEAEEFRERSEERRVGKE
;
A
#
# COMPACT_ATOMS: atom_id res chain seq x y z
N LEU A 1 -3.35 -35.32 -2.40
CA LEU A 1 -4.40 -34.42 -2.88
C LEU A 1 -5.28 -35.21 -3.85
N ARG A 2 -6.60 -35.16 -3.68
CA ARG A 2 -7.61 -35.74 -4.56
C ARG A 2 -8.64 -34.68 -4.96
N MET A 3 -9.38 -34.92 -6.01
CA MET A 3 -10.50 -34.05 -6.36
C MET A 3 -11.63 -34.20 -5.31
N ALA A 4 -12.31 -33.08 -5.02
CA ALA A 4 -13.41 -33.05 -4.09
C ALA A 4 -14.61 -33.83 -4.65
N THR A 5 -15.20 -34.69 -3.82
CA THR A 5 -16.43 -35.43 -4.13
C THR A 5 -17.66 -34.60 -3.74
N ASP A 6 -18.84 -35.02 -4.19
CA ASP A 6 -20.11 -34.39 -3.79
C ASP A 6 -20.36 -34.53 -2.28
N SER A 7 -19.85 -35.57 -1.66
CA SER A 7 -19.88 -35.75 -0.20
C SER A 7 -19.05 -34.65 0.49
N ASP A 8 -17.86 -34.37 -0.02
CA ASP A 8 -16.99 -33.32 0.54
C ASP A 8 -17.65 -31.93 0.43
N ARG A 9 -18.29 -31.64 -0.70
CA ARG A 9 -19.03 -30.39 -0.90
C ARG A 9 -20.16 -30.22 0.11
N ARG A 10 -20.95 -31.28 0.34
CA ARG A 10 -22.04 -31.30 1.36
C ARG A 10 -21.47 -31.03 2.76
N THR A 11 -20.34 -31.65 3.10
CA THR A 11 -19.67 -31.43 4.39
C THR A 11 -19.25 -29.97 4.55
N VAL A 12 -18.69 -29.36 3.50
CA VAL A 12 -18.33 -27.93 3.52
C VAL A 12 -19.53 -27.03 3.70
N GLU A 13 -20.65 -27.34 3.04
CA GLU A 13 -21.89 -26.56 3.20
C GLU A 13 -22.48 -26.68 4.60
N GLN A 14 -22.45 -27.88 5.19
CA GLN A 14 -22.86 -28.11 6.58
C GLN A 14 -21.95 -27.34 7.56
N ASN A 15 -20.61 -27.36 7.34
CA ASN A 15 -19.69 -26.63 8.17
C ASN A 15 -19.90 -25.12 8.06
N LYS A 16 -20.18 -24.57 6.88
CA LYS A 16 -20.53 -23.14 6.72
C LYS A 16 -21.78 -22.74 7.51
N LYS A 17 -22.83 -23.57 7.51
CA LYS A 17 -24.01 -23.31 8.34
C LYS A 17 -23.66 -23.32 9.83
N ARG A 18 -22.87 -24.32 10.24
CA ARG A 18 -22.39 -24.44 11.63
C ARG A 18 -21.50 -23.26 12.05
N GLU A 19 -20.68 -22.74 11.13
CA GLU A 19 -19.85 -21.54 11.36
C GLU A 19 -20.72 -20.30 11.60
N SER A 20 -21.78 -20.11 10.79
CA SER A 20 -22.72 -19.00 10.97
C SER A 20 -23.47 -19.09 12.30
N GLU A 21 -24.00 -20.28 12.66
CA GLU A 21 -24.66 -20.50 13.94
C GLU A 21 -23.69 -20.28 15.12
N ALA A 22 -22.45 -20.74 14.96
CA ALA A 22 -21.41 -20.56 15.97
C ALA A 22 -21.03 -19.09 16.17
N PHE A 23 -21.04 -18.30 15.09
CA PHE A 23 -20.83 -16.86 15.14
C PHE A 23 -21.89 -16.18 16.00
N ASP A 24 -23.17 -16.41 15.70
CA ASP A 24 -24.30 -15.80 16.43
C ASP A 24 -24.35 -16.20 17.91
N ILE A 25 -24.02 -17.46 18.21
CA ILE A 25 -23.98 -17.95 19.59
C ILE A 25 -22.82 -17.33 20.36
N CYS A 26 -21.64 -17.26 19.72
CA CYS A 26 -20.46 -16.67 20.34
C CYS A 26 -20.66 -15.17 20.62
N GLU A 27 -21.23 -14.41 19.70
CA GLU A 27 -21.52 -12.99 19.87
C GLU A 27 -22.45 -12.74 21.07
N LYS A 28 -23.52 -13.52 21.21
CA LYS A 28 -24.44 -13.45 22.35
C LYS A 28 -23.73 -13.77 23.67
N LYS A 29 -22.81 -14.74 23.68
CA LYS A 29 -22.04 -15.10 24.89
C LYS A 29 -20.97 -14.05 25.22
N ILE A 30 -20.30 -13.46 24.25
CA ILE A 30 -19.39 -12.33 24.45
C ILE A 30 -20.12 -11.18 25.15
N ALA A 31 -21.32 -10.85 24.66
CA ALA A 31 -22.16 -9.81 25.26
C ALA A 31 -22.61 -10.20 26.70
N ALA A 32 -22.99 -11.46 26.95
CA ALA A 32 -23.38 -11.94 28.26
C ALA A 32 -22.25 -11.91 29.31
N HIS A 33 -21.01 -12.20 28.87
CA HIS A 33 -19.82 -12.11 29.72
C HIS A 33 -19.22 -10.70 29.81
N GLY A 34 -19.76 -9.71 29.07
CA GLY A 34 -19.28 -8.33 29.08
C GLY A 34 -17.82 -8.18 28.62
N LEU A 35 -17.38 -9.02 27.69
CA LEU A 35 -15.99 -9.01 27.20
C LEU A 35 -15.77 -7.92 26.15
N GLU A 36 -14.73 -7.10 26.33
CA GLU A 36 -14.32 -6.06 25.37
C GLU A 36 -13.53 -6.67 24.20
N MET A 37 -14.24 -7.43 23.36
CA MET A 37 -13.67 -8.05 22.17
C MET A 37 -14.71 -8.06 21.04
N LYS A 38 -14.23 -7.98 19.80
CA LYS A 38 -15.06 -8.05 18.60
C LYS A 38 -14.79 -9.36 17.88
N LEU A 39 -15.80 -10.18 17.70
CA LEU A 39 -15.72 -11.38 16.87
C LEU A 39 -15.65 -10.97 15.39
N VAL A 40 -14.70 -11.54 14.65
CA VAL A 40 -14.47 -11.22 13.23
C VAL A 40 -14.94 -12.37 12.34
N ASN A 41 -14.54 -13.59 12.67
CA ASN A 41 -14.89 -14.76 11.86
C ASN A 41 -14.83 -16.05 12.70
N VAL A 42 -15.50 -17.08 12.22
CA VAL A 42 -15.46 -18.44 12.80
C VAL A 42 -15.11 -19.41 11.68
N SER A 43 -14.24 -20.37 11.96
CA SER A 43 -13.86 -21.42 11.01
C SER A 43 -13.91 -22.78 11.68
N ALA A 44 -14.60 -23.73 11.08
CA ALA A 44 -14.65 -25.11 11.52
C ALA A 44 -13.66 -25.97 10.70
N SER A 45 -12.99 -26.93 11.35
CA SER A 45 -12.20 -27.91 10.61
C SER A 45 -13.13 -28.80 9.77
N PHE A 46 -12.60 -29.38 8.70
CA PHE A 46 -13.36 -30.26 7.81
C PHE A 46 -14.04 -31.41 8.58
N ASP A 47 -13.34 -31.99 9.55
CA ASP A 47 -13.80 -33.06 10.41
C ASP A 47 -14.86 -32.62 11.46
N GLY A 48 -15.11 -31.32 11.60
CA GLY A 48 -15.99 -30.74 12.60
C GLY A 48 -15.52 -30.81 14.05
N ASN A 49 -14.32 -31.36 14.31
CA ASN A 49 -13.80 -31.59 15.66
C ASN A 49 -13.19 -30.34 16.32
N LYS A 50 -12.89 -29.31 15.52
CA LYS A 50 -12.26 -28.09 15.97
C LYS A 50 -12.96 -26.87 15.39
N ILE A 51 -13.23 -25.87 16.22
CA ILE A 51 -13.77 -24.58 15.82
C ILE A 51 -12.81 -23.48 16.29
N VAL A 52 -12.39 -22.62 15.36
CA VAL A 52 -11.50 -21.49 15.63
C VAL A 52 -12.32 -20.20 15.51
N PHE A 53 -12.30 -19.40 16.57
CA PHE A 53 -12.93 -18.08 16.61
C PHE A 53 -11.85 -17.00 16.49
N TYR A 54 -11.95 -16.18 15.45
CA TYR A 54 -11.04 -15.06 15.24
C TYR A 54 -11.64 -13.78 15.78
N PHE A 55 -10.89 -13.07 16.61
CA PHE A 55 -11.36 -11.87 17.27
C PHE A 55 -10.29 -10.78 17.33
N THR A 56 -10.74 -9.54 17.46
CA THR A 56 -9.88 -8.38 17.76
C THR A 56 -10.22 -7.83 19.12
N ALA A 57 -9.19 -7.34 19.85
CA ALA A 57 -9.33 -6.66 21.12
C ALA A 57 -8.15 -5.70 21.30
N ASP A 58 -8.38 -4.58 21.98
CA ASP A 58 -7.35 -3.57 22.25
C ASP A 58 -6.37 -4.01 23.37
N GLY A 59 -6.76 -4.97 24.17
CA GLY A 59 -5.97 -5.46 25.31
C GLY A 59 -6.00 -6.99 25.46
N ARG A 60 -5.56 -7.44 26.61
CA ARG A 60 -5.60 -8.84 27.00
C ARG A 60 -6.98 -9.17 27.57
N VAL A 61 -7.69 -10.09 26.94
CA VAL A 61 -9.02 -10.54 27.34
C VAL A 61 -8.92 -11.88 28.09
N ASP A 62 -9.62 -12.03 29.22
CA ASP A 62 -9.79 -13.33 29.89
C ASP A 62 -11.05 -14.03 29.33
N PHE A 63 -10.82 -15.03 28.53
CA PHE A 63 -11.87 -15.78 27.85
C PHE A 63 -12.09 -17.22 28.38
N ARG A 64 -11.60 -17.52 29.60
CA ARG A 64 -11.69 -18.89 30.16
C ARG A 64 -13.12 -19.39 30.32
N GLU A 65 -14.00 -18.52 30.81
CA GLU A 65 -15.43 -18.86 30.96
C GLU A 65 -16.12 -18.98 29.61
N LEU A 66 -15.83 -18.05 28.69
CA LEU A 66 -16.36 -18.12 27.31
C LEU A 66 -15.98 -19.43 26.63
N VAL A 67 -14.73 -19.89 26.75
CA VAL A 67 -14.29 -21.18 26.18
C VAL A 67 -15.03 -22.35 26.76
N ARG A 68 -15.25 -22.39 28.07
CA ARG A 68 -16.03 -23.47 28.73
C ARG A 68 -17.46 -23.53 28.21
N ASP A 69 -18.08 -22.38 28.09
CA ASP A 69 -19.44 -22.25 27.58
C ASP A 69 -19.57 -22.70 26.15
N LEU A 70 -18.66 -22.25 25.27
CA LEU A 70 -18.64 -22.64 23.86
C LEU A 70 -18.35 -24.14 23.70
N ALA A 71 -17.43 -24.70 24.48
CA ALA A 71 -17.12 -26.13 24.47
C ALA A 71 -18.33 -26.97 24.88
N GLY A 72 -19.11 -26.51 25.86
CA GLY A 72 -20.36 -27.16 26.30
C GLY A 72 -21.42 -27.18 25.20
N VAL A 73 -21.54 -26.12 24.40
CA VAL A 73 -22.50 -26.00 23.32
C VAL A 73 -22.11 -26.85 22.10
N PHE A 74 -20.87 -26.70 21.62
CA PHE A 74 -20.44 -27.28 20.32
C PHE A 74 -19.85 -28.67 20.45
N ARG A 75 -19.52 -29.15 21.64
CA ARG A 75 -18.84 -30.44 21.89
C ARG A 75 -17.64 -30.68 20.98
N ALA A 76 -16.89 -29.61 20.70
CA ALA A 76 -15.73 -29.59 19.82
C ALA A 76 -14.58 -28.86 20.53
N ARG A 77 -13.36 -29.03 20.05
CA ARG A 77 -12.21 -28.26 20.52
C ARG A 77 -12.35 -26.81 20.10
N ILE A 78 -12.42 -25.90 21.06
CA ILE A 78 -12.54 -24.47 20.83
C ILE A 78 -11.16 -23.83 20.89
N GLU A 79 -10.82 -23.08 19.88
CA GLU A 79 -9.64 -22.18 19.87
C GLU A 79 -10.09 -20.74 19.64
N LEU A 80 -9.62 -19.83 20.50
CA LEU A 80 -9.76 -18.39 20.36
C LEU A 80 -8.45 -17.82 19.87
N ARG A 81 -8.46 -17.12 18.72
CA ARG A 81 -7.30 -16.53 18.08
C ARG A 81 -7.47 -15.03 17.93
N GLN A 82 -6.68 -14.29 18.69
CA GLN A 82 -6.61 -12.84 18.51
C GLN A 82 -5.86 -12.54 17.20
N ILE A 83 -6.44 -11.67 16.39
CA ILE A 83 -5.88 -11.20 15.11
C ILE A 83 -5.65 -9.70 15.13
N GLY A 84 -4.74 -9.24 14.29
CA GLY A 84 -4.47 -7.81 14.13
C GLY A 84 -5.49 -7.14 13.21
N VAL A 85 -5.63 -5.81 13.32
CA VAL A 85 -6.57 -5.01 12.51
C VAL A 85 -6.37 -5.14 10.99
N ARG A 86 -5.16 -5.46 10.52
CA ARG A 86 -4.92 -5.74 9.11
C ARG A 86 -5.43 -7.11 8.69
N ASP A 87 -5.30 -8.11 9.56
CA ASP A 87 -5.82 -9.45 9.30
C ASP A 87 -7.35 -9.46 9.35
N GLU A 88 -7.94 -8.65 10.25
CA GLU A 88 -9.37 -8.37 10.25
C GLU A 88 -9.81 -7.80 8.90
N ALA A 89 -9.16 -6.73 8.42
CA ALA A 89 -9.47 -6.14 7.12
C ALA A 89 -9.27 -7.13 5.96
N LYS A 90 -8.25 -8.00 6.03
CA LYS A 90 -7.99 -9.06 5.06
C LYS A 90 -9.14 -10.09 5.01
N MET A 91 -9.67 -10.49 6.17
CA MET A 91 -10.75 -11.46 6.28
C MET A 91 -12.10 -10.90 5.82
N ILE A 92 -12.42 -9.66 6.22
CA ILE A 92 -13.67 -9.00 5.84
C ILE A 92 -13.66 -8.65 4.35
N GLY A 93 -12.47 -8.29 3.81
CA GLY A 93 -12.34 -7.80 2.44
C GLY A 93 -12.81 -6.36 2.28
N GLY A 94 -12.85 -5.89 1.03
CA GLY A 94 -13.32 -4.55 0.68
C GLY A 94 -12.42 -3.84 -0.32
N LEU A 95 -12.72 -2.57 -0.58
CA LEU A 95 -12.00 -1.72 -1.52
C LEU A 95 -11.10 -0.71 -0.79
N GLY A 96 -9.91 -0.53 -1.30
CA GLY A 96 -9.00 0.53 -0.86
C GLY A 96 -9.40 1.91 -1.39
N ILE A 97 -8.70 2.94 -0.94
CA ILE A 97 -8.89 4.33 -1.44
C ILE A 97 -8.61 4.46 -2.94
N CYS A 98 -7.90 3.50 -3.54
CA CYS A 98 -7.61 3.41 -4.97
C CYS A 98 -8.73 2.74 -5.78
N GLY A 99 -9.85 2.32 -5.15
CA GLY A 99 -10.97 1.63 -5.78
C GLY A 99 -10.70 0.15 -6.12
N ARG A 100 -9.52 -0.39 -5.78
CA ARG A 100 -9.17 -1.81 -5.98
C ARG A 100 -9.39 -2.60 -4.68
N PRO A 101 -9.64 -3.93 -4.76
CA PRO A 101 -9.68 -4.77 -3.59
C PRO A 101 -8.39 -4.67 -2.75
N PHE A 102 -8.48 -4.92 -1.45
CA PHE A 102 -7.35 -4.78 -0.55
C PHE A 102 -6.15 -5.60 -1.00
N CYS A 103 -4.97 -4.97 -1.08
CA CYS A 103 -3.71 -5.64 -1.45
C CYS A 103 -3.41 -6.85 -0.54
N CYS A 104 -3.70 -6.72 0.78
CA CYS A 104 -3.49 -7.79 1.75
C CYS A 104 -4.45 -8.98 1.57
N SER A 105 -5.61 -8.81 0.93
CA SER A 105 -6.52 -9.91 0.65
C SER A 105 -6.24 -10.61 -0.69
N GLN A 106 -5.46 -9.98 -1.58
CA GLN A 106 -5.20 -10.53 -2.92
C GLN A 106 -3.80 -11.09 -3.10
N PHE A 107 -2.77 -10.26 -3.04
CA PHE A 107 -1.42 -10.65 -3.46
C PHE A 107 -0.31 -10.33 -2.45
N LEU A 108 -0.60 -9.57 -1.38
CA LEU A 108 0.36 -9.27 -0.32
C LEU A 108 0.08 -10.12 0.93
N ASP A 109 0.42 -11.40 0.87
CA ASP A 109 0.16 -12.33 1.99
C ASP A 109 1.09 -12.13 3.19
N GLY A 110 2.32 -11.67 2.96
CA GLY A 110 3.32 -11.48 4.00
C GLY A 110 3.16 -10.16 4.76
N PHE A 111 3.43 -10.18 6.08
CA PHE A 111 3.57 -8.96 6.85
C PHE A 111 4.93 -8.31 6.56
N LEU A 112 4.90 -7.15 5.90
CA LEU A 112 6.08 -6.32 5.66
C LEU A 112 5.95 -5.00 6.43
N PRO A 113 6.95 -4.61 7.22
CA PRO A 113 6.92 -3.35 7.95
C PRO A 113 6.93 -2.17 6.98
N VAL A 114 6.05 -1.21 7.21
CA VAL A 114 5.93 0.03 6.42
C VAL A 114 6.34 1.22 7.28
N SER A 115 7.12 2.14 6.72
CA SER A 115 7.57 3.33 7.41
C SER A 115 7.10 4.63 6.72
N ILE A 116 7.01 5.71 7.50
CA ILE A 116 6.67 7.05 6.98
C ILE A 116 7.73 7.52 5.96
N LYS A 117 8.98 7.05 6.07
CA LYS A 117 10.04 7.36 5.11
C LYS A 117 9.66 6.94 3.69
N MET A 118 8.97 5.82 3.53
CA MET A 118 8.49 5.34 2.23
C MET A 118 7.48 6.32 1.61
N ALA A 119 6.54 6.83 2.41
CA ALA A 119 5.60 7.85 1.94
C ALA A 119 6.31 9.15 1.49
N LYS A 120 7.37 9.56 2.20
CA LYS A 120 8.21 10.71 1.79
C LYS A 120 8.93 10.44 0.46
N THR A 121 9.53 9.27 0.29
CA THR A 121 10.21 8.88 -0.96
C THR A 121 9.25 8.91 -2.15
N GLN A 122 8.00 8.53 -1.92
CA GLN A 122 6.94 8.51 -2.94
C GLN A 122 6.24 9.87 -3.13
N ASN A 123 6.75 10.94 -2.52
CA ASN A 123 6.18 12.29 -2.57
C ASN A 123 4.71 12.38 -2.15
N LEU A 124 4.26 11.49 -1.26
CA LEU A 124 2.90 11.52 -0.73
C LEU A 124 2.79 12.52 0.43
N SER A 125 1.63 13.17 0.51
CA SER A 125 1.30 13.99 1.66
C SER A 125 1.34 13.16 2.94
N LEU A 126 1.96 13.67 4.00
CA LEU A 126 2.05 12.99 5.29
C LEU A 126 0.76 13.06 6.11
N ASN A 127 -0.33 13.53 5.52
CA ASN A 127 -1.63 13.51 6.16
C ASN A 127 -2.04 12.05 6.43
N PRO A 128 -2.33 11.67 7.69
CA PRO A 128 -2.74 10.31 8.05
C PRO A 128 -3.86 9.74 7.18
N THR A 129 -4.83 10.57 6.79
CA THR A 129 -5.95 10.16 5.93
C THR A 129 -5.51 9.76 4.52
N LYS A 130 -4.35 10.23 4.06
CA LYS A 130 -3.82 9.93 2.71
C LYS A 130 -2.84 8.76 2.66
N ILE A 131 -2.19 8.46 3.79
CA ILE A 131 -1.17 7.40 3.88
C ILE A 131 -1.62 6.18 4.68
N SER A 132 -2.80 6.24 5.33
CA SER A 132 -3.37 5.10 6.04
C SER A 132 -4.38 4.35 5.18
N GLY A 133 -4.37 3.04 5.29
CA GLY A 133 -5.41 2.19 4.71
C GLY A 133 -6.65 2.11 5.60
N THR A 134 -7.68 1.43 5.14
CA THR A 134 -8.94 1.20 5.86
C THR A 134 -8.74 0.52 7.21
N CYS A 135 -7.68 -0.27 7.37
CA CYS A 135 -7.30 -0.90 8.65
C CYS A 135 -6.64 0.07 9.65
N GLY A 136 -6.56 1.37 9.38
CA GLY A 136 -5.90 2.36 10.23
C GLY A 136 -4.37 2.30 10.27
N ARG A 137 -3.75 1.34 9.61
CA ARG A 137 -2.29 1.20 9.46
C ARG A 137 -1.81 1.83 8.17
N LEU A 138 -0.50 2.11 8.06
CA LEU A 138 0.08 2.60 6.80
C LEU A 138 -0.23 1.64 5.64
N MET A 139 -0.50 2.18 4.46
CA MET A 139 -0.86 1.42 3.27
C MET A 139 0.21 0.40 2.87
N CYS A 140 -0.19 -0.83 2.56
CA CYS A 140 0.72 -1.91 2.17
C CYS A 140 1.44 -1.62 0.85
N CYS A 141 0.78 -0.93 -0.10
CA CYS A 141 1.34 -0.57 -1.39
C CYS A 141 2.57 0.32 -1.28
N LEU A 142 2.70 1.13 -0.21
CA LEU A 142 3.91 1.92 0.04
C LEU A 142 5.18 1.05 0.05
N LYS A 143 5.13 -0.11 0.72
CA LYS A 143 6.27 -1.03 0.73
C LYS A 143 6.42 -1.79 -0.58
N TYR A 144 5.31 -2.17 -1.19
CA TYR A 144 5.30 -2.90 -2.46
C TYR A 144 5.96 -2.09 -3.59
N GLU A 145 5.65 -0.79 -3.65
CA GLU A 145 6.14 0.10 -4.71
C GLU A 145 7.50 0.75 -4.39
N GLN A 146 8.00 0.62 -3.14
CA GLN A 146 9.17 1.35 -2.65
C GLN A 146 10.40 1.23 -3.54
N ASN A 147 10.73 0.03 -4.00
CA ASN A 147 11.94 -0.21 -4.81
C ASN A 147 11.90 0.56 -6.13
N VAL A 148 10.72 0.63 -6.77
CA VAL A 148 10.53 1.36 -8.04
C VAL A 148 10.74 2.86 -7.82
N TYR A 149 10.19 3.41 -6.73
CA TYR A 149 10.39 4.82 -6.39
C TYR A 149 11.82 5.15 -5.99
N GLU A 150 12.50 4.26 -5.28
CA GLU A 150 13.93 4.43 -4.93
C GLU A 150 14.82 4.45 -6.17
N ASP A 151 14.55 3.57 -7.14
CA ASP A 151 15.30 3.54 -8.40
C ASP A 151 15.00 4.77 -9.27
N ALA A 152 13.76 5.21 -9.33
CA ALA A 152 13.40 6.46 -9.98
C ALA A 152 14.09 7.67 -9.31
N ALA A 153 14.08 7.73 -7.98
CA ALA A 153 14.70 8.82 -7.23
C ALA A 153 16.22 8.90 -7.42
N LYS A 154 16.91 7.78 -7.70
CA LYS A 154 18.35 7.78 -8.02
C LYS A 154 18.65 8.42 -9.38
N ARG A 155 17.72 8.29 -10.33
CA ARG A 155 17.87 8.81 -11.70
C ARG A 155 17.45 10.27 -11.84
N MET A 156 16.60 10.75 -10.94
CA MET A 156 16.02 12.09 -10.97
C MET A 156 16.83 13.10 -10.15
N PRO A 157 16.87 14.38 -10.54
CA PRO A 157 17.46 15.44 -9.72
C PRO A 157 16.64 15.63 -8.44
N LYS A 158 17.32 16.02 -7.36
CA LYS A 158 16.64 16.37 -6.11
C LYS A 158 15.95 17.74 -6.25
N ALA A 159 14.96 17.98 -5.41
CA ALA A 159 14.41 19.33 -5.26
C ALA A 159 15.53 20.34 -4.88
N GLU A 160 15.41 21.58 -5.33
CA GLU A 160 16.39 22.67 -5.18
C GLU A 160 17.74 22.41 -5.91
N SER A 161 17.80 21.41 -6.81
CA SER A 161 18.97 21.22 -7.68
C SER A 161 19.07 22.35 -8.70
N PHE A 162 20.31 22.75 -9.03
CA PHE A 162 20.60 23.69 -10.10
C PHE A 162 20.80 22.90 -11.39
N VAL A 163 20.06 23.27 -12.41
CA VAL A 163 19.99 22.51 -13.66
C VAL A 163 20.08 23.43 -14.89
N GLN A 164 20.65 22.91 -15.97
CA GLN A 164 20.56 23.51 -17.29
C GLN A 164 19.42 22.87 -18.04
N THR A 165 18.55 23.71 -18.62
CA THR A 165 17.43 23.29 -19.47
C THR A 165 17.62 23.84 -20.87
N PRO A 166 16.87 23.41 -21.90
CA PRO A 166 16.92 23.99 -23.23
C PRO A 166 16.64 25.50 -23.27
N ASP A 167 15.83 26.00 -22.34
CA ASP A 167 15.45 27.42 -22.25
C ASP A 167 16.37 28.23 -21.31
N GLY A 168 17.41 27.62 -20.73
CA GLY A 168 18.36 28.28 -19.85
C GLY A 168 18.53 27.62 -18.46
N PRO A 169 19.38 28.19 -17.62
CA PRO A 169 19.64 27.67 -16.27
C PRO A 169 18.47 27.98 -15.33
N GLY A 170 18.27 27.10 -14.35
CA GLY A 170 17.19 27.26 -13.38
C GLY A 170 17.29 26.30 -12.19
N ASN A 171 16.38 26.47 -11.24
CA ASN A 171 16.28 25.58 -10.06
C ASN A 171 15.07 24.67 -10.16
N VAL A 172 15.26 23.41 -9.81
CA VAL A 172 14.19 22.43 -9.69
C VAL A 172 13.31 22.75 -8.48
N LYS A 173 12.04 23.00 -8.70
CA LYS A 173 11.04 23.26 -7.63
C LYS A 173 10.29 22.00 -7.22
N SER A 174 9.91 21.15 -8.16
CA SER A 174 9.26 19.89 -7.87
C SER A 174 9.65 18.81 -8.89
N VAL A 175 9.57 17.56 -8.46
CA VAL A 175 9.94 16.38 -9.24
C VAL A 175 8.77 15.41 -9.22
N ASP A 176 8.34 14.94 -10.39
CA ASP A 176 7.40 13.84 -10.54
C ASP A 176 8.19 12.59 -10.95
N LEU A 177 8.35 11.67 -10.00
CA LEU A 177 9.18 10.47 -10.17
C LEU A 177 8.60 9.50 -11.19
N LEU A 178 7.26 9.40 -11.25
CA LEU A 178 6.60 8.43 -12.14
C LEU A 178 6.54 8.91 -13.58
N ARG A 179 6.42 10.23 -13.77
CA ARG A 179 6.42 10.85 -15.10
C ARG A 179 7.80 11.18 -15.61
N GLU A 180 8.80 11.01 -14.76
CA GLU A 180 10.18 11.44 -15.00
C GLU A 180 10.26 12.89 -15.45
N THR A 181 9.43 13.78 -14.87
CA THR A 181 9.37 15.19 -15.20
C THR A 181 9.79 16.07 -14.03
N VAL A 182 10.37 17.20 -14.34
CA VAL A 182 10.81 18.21 -13.37
C VAL A 182 10.18 19.56 -13.69
N LYS A 183 9.71 20.26 -12.65
CA LYS A 183 9.29 21.64 -12.78
C LYS A 183 10.43 22.54 -12.35
N VAL A 184 10.86 23.38 -13.26
CA VAL A 184 12.03 24.27 -13.11
C VAL A 184 11.56 25.72 -13.10
N SER A 185 12.10 26.51 -12.16
CA SER A 185 12.04 27.95 -12.17
C SER A 185 13.29 28.45 -12.89
N LEU A 186 13.12 29.01 -14.07
CA LEU A 186 14.22 29.57 -14.86
C LEU A 186 14.69 30.90 -14.26
N ASP A 187 15.98 31.18 -14.37
CA ASP A 187 16.55 32.44 -13.90
C ASP A 187 16.10 33.64 -14.75
N SER A 188 15.82 33.39 -16.05
CA SER A 188 15.30 34.41 -16.99
C SER A 188 13.82 34.75 -16.77
N ALA A 189 13.02 33.75 -16.33
CA ALA A 189 11.59 33.89 -16.08
C ALA A 189 11.19 32.95 -14.93
N PRO A 190 11.19 33.46 -13.65
CA PRO A 190 10.89 32.62 -12.49
C PRO A 190 9.46 32.05 -12.49
N GLU A 191 8.51 32.72 -13.12
CA GLU A 191 7.13 32.32 -13.30
C GLU A 191 6.66 32.59 -14.74
N PRO A 192 5.88 31.67 -15.36
CA PRO A 192 5.39 30.38 -14.82
C PRO A 192 6.47 29.29 -14.77
N LEU A 193 6.33 28.33 -13.82
CA LEU A 193 7.20 27.16 -13.75
C LEU A 193 7.07 26.32 -15.04
N LYS A 194 8.18 26.05 -15.72
CA LYS A 194 8.20 25.19 -16.90
C LYS A 194 8.45 23.73 -16.52
N CYS A 195 7.83 22.82 -17.26
CA CYS A 195 7.95 21.38 -17.04
C CYS A 195 8.81 20.77 -18.15
N TYR A 196 9.86 20.05 -17.74
CA TYR A 196 10.80 19.38 -18.65
C TYR A 196 10.85 17.89 -18.30
N HIS A 197 11.11 17.05 -19.29
CA HIS A 197 11.43 15.65 -19.05
C HIS A 197 12.87 15.53 -18.52
N ASN A 198 13.16 14.50 -17.74
CA ASN A 198 14.48 14.30 -17.12
C ASN A 198 15.62 14.20 -18.13
N CYS A 199 15.36 13.69 -19.34
CA CYS A 199 16.36 13.61 -20.42
C CYS A 199 16.73 14.98 -21.03
N GLU A 200 15.85 15.98 -20.92
CA GLU A 200 16.07 17.35 -21.42
C GLU A 200 16.88 18.21 -20.43
N VAL A 201 17.11 17.72 -19.23
CA VAL A 201 17.68 18.49 -18.13
C VAL A 201 19.06 17.96 -17.76
N CYS A 202 20.06 18.84 -17.73
CA CYS A 202 21.39 18.54 -17.22
C CYS A 202 21.56 19.05 -15.79
N VAL A 203 21.87 18.15 -14.87
CA VAL A 203 22.08 18.49 -13.46
C VAL A 203 23.49 19.05 -13.28
N LEU A 204 23.60 20.34 -12.99
CA LEU A 204 24.86 21.03 -12.72
C LEU A 204 25.26 20.87 -11.26
N ARG A 205 24.26 20.90 -10.35
CA ARG A 205 24.45 20.67 -8.91
C ARG A 205 23.21 19.99 -8.32
N ASN A 206 23.43 18.95 -7.53
CA ASN A 206 22.36 18.20 -6.91
C ASN A 206 22.06 18.72 -5.48
N GLY A 207 20.81 19.16 -5.24
CA GLY A 207 20.35 19.67 -3.95
C GLY A 207 20.69 21.13 -3.67
N LYS A 208 20.46 21.57 -2.42
CA LYS A 208 20.71 22.96 -1.97
C LYS A 208 22.20 23.30 -1.92
N GLY A 209 22.57 24.54 -2.24
CA GLY A 209 23.93 25.04 -2.10
C GLY A 209 24.18 26.34 -2.89
N SER A 210 25.42 26.89 -2.83
CA SER A 210 25.83 28.04 -3.63
C SER A 210 25.95 27.66 -5.11
N ARG A 211 25.78 28.64 -5.98
CA ARG A 211 25.96 28.54 -7.43
C ARG A 211 27.35 29.02 -7.89
N GLU A 212 28.15 29.55 -6.96
CA GLU A 212 29.47 30.11 -7.27
C GLU A 212 30.41 29.03 -7.82
N GLY A 213 31.10 29.35 -8.91
CA GLY A 213 32.10 28.49 -9.54
C GLY A 213 31.51 27.33 -10.39
N ILE A 214 30.20 27.26 -10.61
CA ILE A 214 29.62 26.26 -11.48
C ILE A 214 29.67 26.75 -12.92
N ALA A 215 30.49 26.07 -13.75
CA ALA A 215 30.53 26.34 -15.19
C ALA A 215 29.22 25.80 -15.82
N ILE A 216 28.56 26.64 -16.62
CA ILE A 216 27.37 26.23 -17.39
C ILE A 216 27.88 25.75 -18.74
N PRO A 217 27.81 24.47 -19.07
CA PRO A 217 28.26 23.97 -20.37
C PRO A 217 27.31 24.46 -21.47
N GLU A 218 27.86 24.87 -22.59
CA GLU A 218 27.07 25.28 -23.78
C GLU A 218 26.22 24.12 -24.30
N ARG A 219 26.68 22.88 -24.13
CA ARG A 219 25.93 21.66 -24.49
C ARG A 219 26.07 20.61 -23.40
N PRO A 220 25.03 20.39 -22.58
CA PRO A 220 25.09 19.42 -21.50
C PRO A 220 25.24 17.98 -22.02
N ALA A 221 26.02 17.16 -21.32
CA ALA A 221 26.30 15.76 -21.71
C ALA A 221 25.08 14.84 -21.77
N ARG A 222 23.92 15.27 -21.23
CA ARG A 222 22.64 14.56 -21.26
C ARG A 222 21.54 15.26 -22.05
N TYR A 223 21.91 16.23 -22.87
CA TYR A 223 20.95 16.91 -23.73
C TYR A 223 20.51 15.94 -24.85
N VAL A 224 19.24 15.58 -24.81
CA VAL A 224 18.56 14.83 -25.86
C VAL A 224 17.92 15.87 -26.79
N GLU A 225 18.09 15.73 -28.09
CA GLU A 225 17.48 16.67 -29.05
C GLU A 225 15.94 16.66 -28.90
N PRO A 226 15.26 17.80 -29.14
CA PRO A 226 13.82 17.93 -28.94
C PRO A 226 12.97 16.82 -29.59
N LYS A 227 13.40 16.30 -30.75
CA LYS A 227 12.73 15.19 -31.46
C LYS A 227 12.78 13.87 -30.67
N GLU A 228 13.92 13.55 -30.07
CA GLU A 228 14.07 12.34 -29.25
C GLU A 228 13.32 12.49 -27.92
N ALA A 229 13.23 13.72 -27.39
CA ALA A 229 12.45 14.03 -26.21
C ALA A 229 10.94 13.86 -26.45
N GLU A 230 10.43 14.22 -27.64
CA GLU A 230 9.05 13.97 -28.04
C GLU A 230 8.75 12.47 -28.13
N GLU A 231 9.62 11.68 -28.76
CA GLU A 231 9.47 10.21 -28.79
C GLU A 231 9.49 9.57 -27.40
N PHE A 232 10.27 10.11 -26.45
CA PHE A 232 10.26 9.66 -25.06
C PHE A 232 8.94 10.02 -24.35
N ARG A 233 8.37 11.20 -24.64
CA ARG A 233 7.07 11.63 -24.11
C ARG A 233 5.95 10.74 -24.66
N GLU A 234 5.91 10.51 -25.97
CA GLU A 234 4.93 9.64 -26.62
C GLU A 234 4.99 8.21 -26.07
N ARG A 235 6.18 7.60 -25.98
CA ARG A 235 6.35 6.27 -25.36
C ARG A 235 5.93 6.22 -23.90
N SER A 236 6.07 7.31 -23.15
CA SER A 236 5.63 7.40 -21.76
C SER A 236 4.11 7.50 -21.64
N GLU A 237 3.45 8.09 -22.63
CA GLU A 237 1.99 8.21 -22.74
C GLU A 237 1.35 6.91 -23.24
N GLU A 238 1.93 6.23 -24.23
CA GLU A 238 1.46 4.91 -24.70
C GLU A 238 1.50 3.84 -23.59
N ARG A 239 2.51 3.85 -22.72
CA ARG A 239 2.56 2.97 -21.54
C ARG A 239 1.45 3.24 -20.52
N ARG A 240 0.75 4.38 -20.61
CA ARG A 240 -0.39 4.72 -19.76
C ARG A 240 -1.69 4.15 -20.32
N VAL A 241 -1.91 4.27 -21.63
CA VAL A 241 -3.14 3.84 -22.31
C VAL A 241 -3.26 2.31 -22.31
N GLY A 242 -2.16 1.58 -22.32
CA GLY A 242 -2.15 0.10 -22.28
C GLY A 242 -2.34 -0.53 -20.90
N LYS A 243 -2.74 0.25 -19.86
CA LYS A 243 -3.00 -0.23 -18.49
C LYS A 243 -4.43 0.07 -17.99
N GLU A 244 -5.33 0.45 -18.90
CA GLU A 244 -6.77 0.46 -18.62
C GLU A 244 -7.44 -0.91 -18.84
#